data_2521f308daad9a6bc3f9b027a8a508c2
#
_entry.id   2521f308daad9a6bc3f9b027a8a508c2
#
_cell.length_a   1.000
_cell.length_b   1.000
_cell.length_c   1.000
_cell.angle_alpha   90.00
_cell.angle_beta   90.00
_cell.angle_gamma   90.00
#
_symmetry.space_group_name_H-M   'P 1'
#
loop_
_entity.id
_entity.type
_entity.pdbx_description
1 polymer ?
#
loop_
_entity_poly.entity_id
_entity_poly.type
_entity_poly.pdbx_seq_one_letter_code
_entity_poly.pdbx_strand_id
1 'polypeptide(L)'
;MATKQPPSAGAPAAAGPIKLENTAKRDSLRALEQRYQDEWAAQHVFDVDAPVNEPELRDMTPQEVRAKYPKFFATIPYAYMNGSLHLGHAFTLSKVEFATGYERMCGKRALFPWAFHCTGMPIRAAADKLIREINMFGEDFSGFEEHERQEAEKAVEPEQTGSQRVDKATKGKLAGKSTGLKYQFQIMENSGVPRDEIKKFADPTYWLKYFPPIAKRDCHAFGMRIDWRRAFLTTDVNPYYDSFVRWQINKLRKMDKIKFGERYTIYSITDGQPCMDHDRSDGEGLGPQEYTGIKMEVKQWSAEAAPLLDAKLQGKRVFFIAATLRPETMYGQTNCFVGPKIEYGVYRANDTDLYVCTERAARNFAYQGIFDERGRVECLATVPGAALVGTQVHAPFSAHEQVYMVPMDSVLSTKGTGVVTCVPSDSPDDSAMADGASQEGRVLQDQPAMGGAGPCARRAGARLQ
;
A
#
# COMPACT_ATOMS: atom_id res chain seq x y z
N MET A 1 38.95 2.73 41.98
CA MET A 1 38.58 1.60 41.11
C MET A 1 38.23 2.17 39.74
N ALA A 2 39.10 1.94 38.78
CA ALA A 2 38.97 2.50 37.41
C ALA A 2 38.10 1.56 36.56
N THR A 3 36.99 2.07 36.04
CA THR A 3 36.09 1.35 35.13
C THR A 3 36.72 1.32 33.73
N LYS A 4 37.08 0.12 33.28
CA LYS A 4 37.54 -0.12 31.89
C LYS A 4 36.36 0.01 30.93
N GLN A 5 36.47 0.91 29.96
CA GLN A 5 35.61 0.93 28.77
C GLN A 5 35.88 -0.29 27.88
N PRO A 6 34.85 -0.88 27.27
CA PRO A 6 35.06 -1.93 26.29
C PRO A 6 35.61 -1.36 24.98
N PRO A 7 36.41 -2.13 24.23
CA PRO A 7 36.99 -1.66 22.97
C PRO A 7 35.90 -1.48 21.90
N SER A 8 35.98 -0.38 21.17
CA SER A 8 35.15 -0.10 19.99
C SER A 8 35.40 -1.17 18.92
N ALA A 9 34.33 -1.85 18.49
CA ALA A 9 34.40 -2.75 17.35
C ALA A 9 34.67 -1.93 16.08
N GLY A 10 35.87 -2.06 15.53
CA GLY A 10 36.24 -1.49 14.25
C GLY A 10 35.36 -2.07 13.14
N ALA A 11 34.90 -1.20 12.22
CA ALA A 11 34.18 -1.59 11.02
C ALA A 11 35.02 -2.65 10.25
N PRO A 12 34.38 -3.70 9.67
CA PRO A 12 35.10 -4.69 8.89
C PRO A 12 35.71 -3.99 7.66
N ALA A 13 37.01 -4.10 7.51
CA ALA A 13 37.73 -3.64 6.33
C ALA A 13 37.08 -4.24 5.08
N ALA A 14 36.83 -3.42 4.06
CA ALA A 14 36.31 -3.88 2.78
C ALA A 14 37.20 -5.00 2.25
N ALA A 15 36.63 -6.19 2.11
CA ALA A 15 37.34 -7.32 1.55
C ALA A 15 37.80 -6.94 0.13
N GLY A 16 39.10 -6.90 -0.10
CA GLY A 16 39.63 -6.70 -1.44
C GLY A 16 39.13 -7.76 -2.42
N PRO A 17 39.22 -7.52 -3.73
CA PRO A 17 38.67 -8.45 -4.72
C PRO A 17 39.23 -9.87 -4.50
N ILE A 18 38.33 -10.84 -4.36
CA ILE A 18 38.69 -12.27 -4.19
C ILE A 18 39.50 -12.68 -5.41
N LYS A 19 40.79 -12.96 -5.22
CA LYS A 19 41.66 -13.46 -6.28
C LYS A 19 41.39 -14.94 -6.45
N LEU A 20 40.66 -15.31 -7.51
CA LEU A 20 40.40 -16.71 -7.84
C LEU A 20 41.68 -17.33 -8.36
N GLU A 21 42.16 -18.38 -7.73
CA GLU A 21 43.43 -19.05 -8.07
C GLU A 21 43.35 -19.83 -9.41
N ASN A 22 42.16 -20.31 -9.82
CA ASN A 22 41.97 -21.01 -11.08
C ASN A 22 40.66 -20.59 -11.76
N THR A 23 40.74 -19.87 -12.86
CA THR A 23 39.60 -19.40 -13.66
C THR A 23 39.39 -20.14 -14.96
N ALA A 24 40.27 -21.12 -15.30
CA ALA A 24 40.30 -21.76 -16.62
C ALA A 24 38.93 -22.37 -17.03
N LYS A 25 38.25 -23.04 -16.10
CA LYS A 25 36.92 -23.63 -16.38
C LYS A 25 35.87 -22.55 -16.63
N ARG A 26 35.87 -21.50 -15.83
CA ARG A 26 34.95 -20.34 -16.01
C ARG A 26 35.16 -19.70 -17.37
N ASP A 27 36.41 -19.43 -17.71
CA ASP A 27 36.76 -18.70 -18.92
C ASP A 27 36.48 -19.54 -20.17
N SER A 28 36.72 -20.88 -20.11
CA SER A 28 36.32 -21.82 -21.15
C SER A 28 34.80 -21.87 -21.35
N LEU A 29 34.02 -21.92 -20.26
CA LEU A 29 32.55 -21.92 -20.36
C LEU A 29 32.01 -20.62 -20.94
N ARG A 30 32.57 -19.48 -20.56
CA ARG A 30 32.18 -18.16 -21.14
C ARG A 30 32.50 -18.06 -22.63
N ALA A 31 33.64 -18.60 -23.05
CA ALA A 31 33.98 -18.63 -24.47
C ALA A 31 33.02 -19.54 -25.27
N LEU A 32 32.59 -20.66 -24.70
CA LEU A 32 31.58 -21.54 -25.30
C LEU A 32 30.21 -20.86 -25.36
N GLU A 33 29.76 -20.17 -24.29
CA GLU A 33 28.53 -19.41 -24.26
C GLU A 33 28.49 -18.39 -25.38
N GLN A 34 29.53 -17.55 -25.47
CA GLN A 34 29.60 -16.50 -26.48
C GLN A 34 29.56 -17.08 -27.91
N ARG A 35 30.37 -18.15 -28.16
CA ARG A 35 30.35 -18.79 -29.45
C ARG A 35 28.98 -19.29 -29.86
N TYR A 36 28.28 -19.97 -28.98
CA TYR A 36 26.94 -20.49 -29.29
C TYR A 36 25.89 -19.39 -29.41
N GLN A 37 25.96 -18.33 -28.61
CA GLN A 37 25.07 -17.18 -28.77
C GLN A 37 25.25 -16.50 -30.12
N ASP A 38 26.49 -16.34 -30.59
CA ASP A 38 26.80 -15.78 -31.90
C ASP A 38 26.30 -16.68 -33.04
N GLU A 39 26.49 -18.02 -32.91
CA GLU A 39 25.97 -19.00 -33.88
C GLU A 39 24.44 -18.97 -33.94
N TRP A 40 23.75 -18.92 -32.80
CA TRP A 40 22.28 -18.84 -32.74
C TRP A 40 21.74 -17.55 -33.36
N ALA A 41 22.40 -16.45 -33.12
CA ALA A 41 22.03 -15.17 -33.70
C ALA A 41 22.21 -15.17 -35.23
N ALA A 42 23.35 -15.67 -35.75
CA ALA A 42 23.65 -15.76 -37.16
C ALA A 42 22.70 -16.70 -37.91
N GLN A 43 22.26 -17.79 -37.27
CA GLN A 43 21.36 -18.77 -37.87
C GLN A 43 19.87 -18.48 -37.64
N HIS A 44 19.53 -17.42 -36.93
CA HIS A 44 18.15 -17.07 -36.55
C HIS A 44 17.36 -18.21 -35.91
N VAL A 45 18.03 -19.01 -35.02
CA VAL A 45 17.51 -20.27 -34.46
C VAL A 45 16.21 -20.07 -33.69
N PHE A 46 16.01 -18.89 -33.09
CA PHE A 46 14.84 -18.59 -32.24
C PHE A 46 13.74 -17.83 -32.94
N ASP A 47 13.93 -17.50 -34.22
CA ASP A 47 12.93 -16.88 -35.04
C ASP A 47 11.84 -17.90 -35.42
N VAL A 48 10.57 -17.58 -35.09
CA VAL A 48 9.46 -18.50 -35.35
C VAL A 48 8.36 -17.80 -36.10
N ASP A 49 8.21 -18.19 -37.37
CA ASP A 49 7.16 -17.68 -38.23
C ASP A 49 5.94 -18.61 -38.27
N ALA A 50 4.77 -18.04 -38.54
CA ALA A 50 3.59 -18.83 -38.83
C ALA A 50 3.76 -19.56 -40.19
N PRO A 51 3.21 -20.77 -40.36
CA PRO A 51 3.35 -21.54 -41.59
C PRO A 51 2.42 -21.03 -42.70
N VAL A 52 2.36 -19.69 -42.89
CA VAL A 52 1.38 -19.06 -43.80
C VAL A 52 1.67 -19.26 -45.29
N ASN A 53 2.90 -19.58 -45.62
CA ASN A 53 3.35 -19.76 -47.01
C ASN A 53 3.28 -21.20 -47.50
N GLU A 54 2.82 -22.13 -46.66
CA GLU A 54 2.63 -23.53 -47.05
C GLU A 54 1.35 -23.66 -47.86
N PRO A 55 1.42 -24.08 -49.16
CA PRO A 55 0.22 -24.16 -49.99
C PRO A 55 -0.86 -25.07 -49.46
N GLU A 56 -0.45 -26.10 -48.72
CA GLU A 56 -1.31 -27.13 -48.13
C GLU A 56 -2.24 -26.56 -47.03
N LEU A 57 -1.91 -25.44 -46.41
CA LEU A 57 -2.70 -24.86 -45.32
C LEU A 57 -4.10 -24.42 -45.73
N ARG A 58 -4.28 -24.15 -47.06
CA ARG A 58 -5.58 -23.65 -47.55
C ARG A 58 -6.67 -24.69 -47.44
N ASP A 59 -6.31 -25.96 -47.52
CA ASP A 59 -7.23 -27.10 -47.53
C ASP A 59 -7.28 -27.85 -46.20
N MET A 60 -6.46 -27.43 -45.22
CA MET A 60 -6.40 -28.07 -43.90
C MET A 60 -7.34 -27.44 -42.89
N THR A 61 -7.99 -28.31 -42.12
CA THR A 61 -8.72 -27.88 -40.91
C THR A 61 -7.76 -27.36 -39.82
N PRO A 62 -8.23 -26.50 -38.90
CA PRO A 62 -7.41 -26.06 -37.77
C PRO A 62 -6.82 -27.20 -36.91
N GLN A 63 -7.49 -28.35 -36.87
CA GLN A 63 -7.02 -29.56 -36.17
C GLN A 63 -5.83 -30.19 -36.89
N GLU A 64 -5.93 -30.36 -38.20
CA GLU A 64 -4.86 -30.89 -39.07
C GLU A 64 -3.65 -29.98 -39.06
N VAL A 65 -3.84 -28.65 -39.10
CA VAL A 65 -2.73 -27.68 -38.97
C VAL A 65 -2.01 -27.83 -37.64
N ARG A 66 -2.76 -27.99 -36.51
CA ARG A 66 -2.15 -28.19 -35.20
C ARG A 66 -1.39 -29.52 -35.09
N ALA A 67 -1.88 -30.56 -35.73
CA ALA A 67 -1.23 -31.85 -35.72
C ALA A 67 0.07 -31.84 -36.58
N LYS A 68 0.03 -31.21 -37.74
CA LYS A 68 1.17 -31.15 -38.67
C LYS A 68 2.24 -30.16 -38.19
N TYR A 69 1.82 -29.03 -37.63
CA TYR A 69 2.68 -27.94 -37.15
C TYR A 69 2.48 -27.70 -35.65
N PRO A 70 2.90 -28.61 -34.78
CA PRO A 70 2.72 -28.46 -33.34
C PRO A 70 3.47 -27.23 -32.88
N LYS A 71 2.81 -26.41 -32.08
CA LYS A 71 3.38 -25.17 -31.53
C LYS A 71 3.40 -25.17 -30.01
N PHE A 72 4.37 -24.50 -29.46
CA PHE A 72 4.44 -24.13 -28.06
C PHE A 72 4.59 -22.62 -27.96
N PHE A 73 3.79 -21.98 -27.14
CA PHE A 73 3.85 -20.55 -26.87
C PHE A 73 4.07 -20.33 -25.38
N ALA A 74 5.09 -19.60 -25.05
CA ALA A 74 5.37 -19.25 -23.67
C ALA A 74 5.70 -17.78 -23.52
N THR A 75 5.28 -17.19 -22.43
CA THR A 75 5.61 -15.83 -22.04
C THR A 75 5.66 -15.74 -20.52
N ILE A 76 6.10 -14.60 -20.00
CA ILE A 76 6.16 -14.29 -18.56
C ILE A 76 5.46 -12.94 -18.31
N PRO A 77 5.10 -12.63 -17.07
CA PRO A 77 4.83 -11.26 -16.68
C PRO A 77 6.09 -10.42 -16.97
N TYR A 78 5.98 -9.48 -17.89
CA TYR A 78 7.11 -8.66 -18.28
C TYR A 78 7.60 -7.77 -17.16
N ALA A 79 8.94 -7.63 -17.04
CA ALA A 79 9.54 -6.78 -16.02
C ALA A 79 9.26 -5.30 -16.30
N TYR A 80 9.01 -4.54 -15.24
CA TYR A 80 8.93 -3.08 -15.34
C TYR A 80 10.27 -2.47 -15.72
N MET A 81 10.23 -1.49 -16.61
CA MET A 81 11.42 -0.78 -17.06
C MET A 81 11.72 0.46 -16.20
N ASN A 82 11.52 0.32 -14.90
CA ASN A 82 11.91 1.30 -13.88
C ASN A 82 13.25 0.98 -13.21
N GLY A 83 14.02 0.07 -13.78
CA GLY A 83 15.33 -0.37 -13.30
C GLY A 83 15.88 -1.53 -14.12
N SER A 84 17.09 -1.98 -13.76
CA SER A 84 17.73 -3.15 -14.34
C SER A 84 17.06 -4.46 -13.88
N LEU A 85 17.23 -5.51 -14.66
CA LEU A 85 16.80 -6.85 -14.24
C LEU A 85 17.60 -7.31 -13.01
N HIS A 86 16.99 -8.14 -12.19
CA HIS A 86 17.61 -8.67 -10.98
C HIS A 86 17.38 -10.19 -10.87
N LEU A 87 18.01 -10.83 -9.91
CA LEU A 87 17.97 -12.28 -9.69
C LEU A 87 16.52 -12.83 -9.60
N GLY A 88 15.59 -12.06 -9.03
CA GLY A 88 14.17 -12.45 -8.98
C GLY A 88 13.55 -12.60 -10.38
N HIS A 89 13.92 -11.74 -11.33
CA HIS A 89 13.51 -11.90 -12.74
C HIS A 89 14.15 -13.14 -13.37
N ALA A 90 15.44 -13.36 -13.15
CA ALA A 90 16.15 -14.53 -13.67
C ALA A 90 15.50 -15.85 -13.20
N PHE A 91 15.01 -15.90 -11.96
CA PHE A 91 14.30 -17.05 -11.43
C PHE A 91 13.01 -17.40 -12.22
N THR A 92 12.25 -16.41 -12.65
CA THR A 92 11.06 -16.60 -13.48
C THR A 92 11.46 -16.92 -14.93
N LEU A 93 12.45 -16.21 -15.46
CA LEU A 93 12.94 -16.37 -16.82
C LEU A 93 13.48 -17.78 -17.08
N SER A 94 14.25 -18.35 -16.17
CA SER A 94 14.82 -19.68 -16.32
C SER A 94 13.77 -20.77 -16.55
N LYS A 95 12.59 -20.66 -15.91
CA LYS A 95 11.51 -21.64 -16.07
C LYS A 95 10.98 -21.66 -17.50
N VAL A 96 10.72 -20.48 -18.06
CA VAL A 96 10.21 -20.34 -19.43
C VAL A 96 11.30 -20.72 -20.44
N GLU A 97 12.54 -20.34 -20.17
CA GLU A 97 13.69 -20.68 -20.99
C GLU A 97 13.84 -22.19 -21.13
N PHE A 98 13.85 -22.93 -20.02
CA PHE A 98 13.94 -24.39 -20.03
C PHE A 98 12.74 -25.04 -20.73
N ALA A 99 11.52 -24.57 -20.46
CA ALA A 99 10.32 -25.10 -21.12
C ALA A 99 10.37 -24.89 -22.63
N THR A 100 10.70 -23.68 -23.09
CA THR A 100 10.82 -23.35 -24.51
C THR A 100 11.90 -24.17 -25.20
N GLY A 101 13.06 -24.34 -24.55
CA GLY A 101 14.15 -25.16 -25.07
C GLY A 101 13.76 -26.61 -25.20
N TYR A 102 13.15 -27.19 -24.18
CA TYR A 102 12.68 -28.58 -24.19
C TYR A 102 11.66 -28.83 -25.32
N GLU A 103 10.63 -27.99 -25.42
CA GLU A 103 9.59 -28.14 -26.43
C GLU A 103 10.12 -27.97 -27.86
N ARG A 104 11.14 -27.12 -28.05
CA ARG A 104 11.85 -27.00 -29.34
C ARG A 104 12.61 -28.27 -29.69
N MET A 105 13.29 -28.88 -28.71
CA MET A 105 13.98 -30.18 -28.89
C MET A 105 12.99 -31.29 -29.22
N CYS A 106 11.76 -31.21 -28.75
CA CYS A 106 10.65 -32.09 -29.13
C CYS A 106 10.08 -31.84 -30.52
N GLY A 107 10.66 -30.92 -31.30
CA GLY A 107 10.24 -30.62 -32.68
C GLY A 107 9.09 -29.65 -32.80
N LYS A 108 8.67 -29.01 -31.72
CA LYS A 108 7.61 -28.01 -31.77
C LYS A 108 8.12 -26.65 -32.24
N ARG A 109 7.27 -25.87 -32.88
CA ARG A 109 7.49 -24.45 -33.15
C ARG A 109 7.33 -23.68 -31.82
N ALA A 110 8.43 -23.48 -31.12
CA ALA A 110 8.43 -22.87 -29.79
C ALA A 110 8.66 -21.36 -29.89
N LEU A 111 7.60 -20.58 -29.70
CA LEU A 111 7.62 -19.11 -29.73
C LEU A 111 7.70 -18.54 -28.33
N PHE A 112 8.75 -17.77 -28.05
CA PHE A 112 8.91 -16.98 -26.86
C PHE A 112 9.06 -15.48 -27.26
N PRO A 113 7.98 -14.70 -27.30
CA PRO A 113 8.06 -13.26 -27.53
C PRO A 113 8.44 -12.52 -26.26
N TRP A 114 8.83 -11.26 -26.38
CA TRP A 114 9.20 -10.39 -25.28
C TRP A 114 8.44 -9.07 -25.34
N ALA A 115 8.18 -8.47 -24.17
CA ALA A 115 7.79 -7.08 -24.09
C ALA A 115 8.46 -6.40 -22.89
N PHE A 116 8.60 -5.11 -22.98
CA PHE A 116 9.09 -4.25 -21.91
C PHE A 116 7.89 -3.58 -21.25
N HIS A 117 7.67 -3.87 -19.97
CA HIS A 117 6.52 -3.32 -19.26
C HIS A 117 6.79 -1.88 -18.84
N CYS A 118 6.07 -0.96 -19.49
CA CYS A 118 6.27 0.47 -19.32
C CYS A 118 4.97 1.20 -18.96
N THR A 119 3.83 0.49 -18.90
CA THR A 119 2.54 1.05 -18.52
C THR A 119 2.39 1.12 -17.01
N GLY A 120 1.50 2.01 -16.55
CA GLY A 120 1.17 2.16 -15.13
C GLY A 120 2.02 3.23 -14.45
N MET A 121 1.92 3.27 -13.12
CA MET A 121 2.43 4.35 -12.32
C MET A 121 3.92 4.27 -11.91
N PRO A 122 4.61 3.10 -11.90
CA PRO A 122 5.96 3.01 -11.33
C PRO A 122 6.99 3.94 -11.97
N ILE A 123 7.02 4.06 -13.30
CA ILE A 123 7.95 4.95 -14.01
C ILE A 123 7.59 6.41 -13.73
N ARG A 124 6.30 6.75 -13.80
CA ARG A 124 5.83 8.11 -13.53
C ARG A 124 6.13 8.52 -12.08
N ALA A 125 5.82 7.65 -11.12
CA ALA A 125 6.11 7.91 -9.71
C ALA A 125 7.60 8.09 -9.44
N ALA A 126 8.47 7.30 -10.07
CA ALA A 126 9.91 7.43 -9.95
C ALA A 126 10.40 8.77 -10.56
N ALA A 127 9.88 9.16 -11.73
CA ALA A 127 10.19 10.44 -12.34
C ALA A 127 9.72 11.63 -11.48
N ASP A 128 8.50 11.57 -10.94
CA ASP A 128 7.97 12.61 -10.05
C ASP A 128 8.76 12.71 -8.73
N LYS A 129 9.29 11.59 -8.21
CA LYS A 129 10.23 11.60 -7.07
C LYS A 129 11.52 12.33 -7.43
N LEU A 130 12.10 12.02 -8.59
CA LEU A 130 13.32 12.71 -9.05
C LEU A 130 13.10 14.21 -9.27
N ILE A 131 11.95 14.62 -9.79
CA ILE A 131 11.62 16.05 -9.91
C ILE A 131 11.64 16.73 -8.54
N ARG A 132 11.04 16.10 -7.52
CA ARG A 132 11.07 16.63 -6.15
C ARG A 132 12.49 16.67 -5.59
N GLU A 133 13.28 15.64 -5.82
CA GLU A 133 14.66 15.53 -5.33
C GLU A 133 15.59 16.55 -6.02
N ILE A 134 15.40 16.78 -7.33
CA ILE A 134 16.11 17.84 -8.07
C ILE A 134 15.75 19.23 -7.50
N ASN A 135 14.49 19.47 -7.18
CA ASN A 135 14.08 20.73 -6.55
C ASN A 135 14.64 20.92 -5.13
N MET A 136 14.88 19.82 -4.41
CA MET A 136 15.44 19.84 -3.04
C MET A 136 16.96 19.95 -3.02
N PHE A 137 17.66 19.26 -3.91
CA PHE A 137 19.10 19.03 -3.85
C PHE A 137 19.88 19.66 -5.01
N GLY A 138 19.20 20.21 -6.01
CA GLY A 138 19.80 20.67 -7.25
C GLY A 138 19.90 19.57 -8.32
N GLU A 139 20.19 19.97 -9.56
CA GLU A 139 20.26 19.03 -10.70
C GLU A 139 21.39 18.00 -10.62
N ASP A 140 22.43 18.30 -9.86
CA ASP A 140 23.60 17.43 -9.59
C ASP A 140 23.51 16.70 -8.24
N PHE A 141 22.42 16.92 -7.49
CA PHE A 141 22.17 16.40 -6.15
C PHE A 141 23.24 16.81 -5.12
N SER A 142 24.00 17.88 -5.36
CA SER A 142 25.06 18.34 -4.45
C SER A 142 24.54 18.83 -3.09
N GLY A 143 23.28 19.30 -3.04
CA GLY A 143 22.63 19.75 -1.80
C GLY A 143 22.22 18.62 -0.84
N PHE A 144 22.37 17.35 -1.23
CA PHE A 144 21.92 16.22 -0.45
C PHE A 144 22.63 16.06 0.91
N GLU A 145 23.94 16.18 0.95
CA GLU A 145 24.73 16.02 2.19
C GLU A 145 24.39 17.09 3.24
N GLU A 146 24.15 18.31 2.77
CA GLU A 146 23.72 19.42 3.64
C GLU A 146 22.31 19.15 4.20
N HIS A 147 21.41 18.65 3.38
CA HIS A 147 20.05 18.30 3.79
C HIS A 147 20.04 17.16 4.83
N GLU A 148 20.82 16.09 4.62
CA GLU A 148 20.95 15.00 5.59
C GLU A 148 21.48 15.49 6.95
N ARG A 149 22.47 16.41 6.92
CA ARG A 149 23.00 16.99 8.15
C ARG A 149 21.93 17.80 8.89
N GLN A 150 21.14 18.60 8.19
CA GLN A 150 20.05 19.37 8.78
C GLN A 150 18.92 18.50 9.33
N GLU A 151 18.58 17.40 8.65
CA GLU A 151 17.61 16.43 9.17
C GLU A 151 18.12 15.71 10.42
N ALA A 152 19.40 15.34 10.45
CA ALA A 152 20.01 14.72 11.61
C ALA A 152 20.06 15.67 12.83
N GLU A 153 20.32 16.95 12.62
CA GLU A 153 20.29 17.98 13.68
C GLU A 153 18.88 18.18 14.25
N LYS A 154 17.84 18.19 13.40
CA LYS A 154 16.43 18.28 13.82
C LYS A 154 15.95 17.04 14.57
N ALA A 155 16.47 15.87 14.26
CA ALA A 155 16.10 14.60 14.91
C ALA A 155 16.68 14.48 16.35
N VAL A 156 17.58 15.37 16.76
CA VAL A 156 18.17 15.41 18.11
C VAL A 156 17.27 16.16 19.12
N GLU A 157 16.28 16.94 18.67
CA GLU A 157 15.26 17.47 19.55
C GLU A 157 14.25 16.39 19.91
N PRO A 158 14.07 16.01 21.21
CA PRO A 158 13.15 14.96 21.57
C PRO A 158 11.70 15.43 21.35
N GLU A 159 11.07 15.01 20.28
CA GLU A 159 9.62 15.06 20.19
C GLU A 159 9.04 14.19 21.32
N GLN A 160 8.42 14.83 22.29
CA GLN A 160 7.54 14.19 23.25
C GLN A 160 6.26 13.70 22.55
N THR A 161 6.38 12.72 21.70
CA THR A 161 5.24 11.99 21.17
C THR A 161 5.23 10.61 21.79
N GLY A 162 4.14 10.35 22.53
CA GLY A 162 3.90 9.08 23.22
C GLY A 162 4.14 7.91 22.27
N SER A 163 4.87 6.95 22.79
CA SER A 163 5.22 5.68 22.15
C SER A 163 4.00 5.03 21.52
N GLN A 164 3.78 5.29 20.24
CA GLN A 164 2.90 4.45 19.43
C GLN A 164 3.62 3.11 19.27
N ARG A 165 3.14 2.07 19.93
CA ARG A 165 3.38 0.70 19.50
C ARG A 165 2.77 0.58 18.10
N VAL A 166 3.57 0.87 17.10
CA VAL A 166 3.29 0.41 15.74
C VAL A 166 3.35 -1.11 15.83
N ASP A 167 2.19 -1.76 15.71
CA ASP A 167 2.16 -3.20 15.46
C ASP A 167 3.17 -3.45 14.35
N LYS A 168 4.07 -4.42 14.57
CA LYS A 168 5.07 -4.80 13.58
C LYS A 168 4.31 -5.31 12.36
N ALA A 169 3.87 -4.38 11.51
CA ALA A 169 3.31 -4.68 10.21
C ALA A 169 4.32 -5.60 9.51
N THR A 170 3.84 -6.68 8.96
CA THR A 170 4.63 -7.62 8.18
C THR A 170 5.37 -6.80 7.13
N LYS A 171 6.71 -6.80 7.19
CA LYS A 171 7.53 -6.07 6.21
C LYS A 171 7.15 -6.57 4.82
N GLY A 172 6.68 -5.69 3.96
CA GLY A 172 6.33 -6.02 2.57
C GLY A 172 7.56 -6.51 1.79
N LYS A 173 7.33 -7.16 0.67
CA LYS A 173 8.40 -7.63 -0.24
C LYS A 173 9.32 -6.49 -0.68
N LEU A 174 8.81 -5.28 -0.78
CA LEU A 174 9.60 -4.11 -1.10
C LEU A 174 10.56 -3.73 0.03
N ALA A 175 10.14 -3.85 1.29
CA ALA A 175 11.01 -3.63 2.45
C ALA A 175 12.17 -4.64 2.53
N GLY A 176 11.93 -5.90 2.11
CA GLY A 176 12.98 -6.92 1.96
C GLY A 176 13.97 -6.63 0.83
N LYS A 177 13.62 -5.79 -0.13
CA LYS A 177 14.47 -5.32 -1.23
C LYS A 177 15.11 -3.95 -0.94
N SER A 178 14.70 -3.29 0.14
CA SER A 178 15.21 -1.96 0.51
C SER A 178 16.70 -2.05 0.83
N THR A 179 17.50 -1.33 0.06
CA THR A 179 18.93 -1.12 0.31
C THR A 179 19.19 -0.13 1.46
N GLY A 180 18.13 0.32 2.14
CA GLY A 180 18.19 1.40 3.12
C GLY A 180 18.26 2.81 2.50
N LEU A 181 18.25 2.90 1.17
CA LEU A 181 18.30 4.17 0.45
C LEU A 181 16.91 4.83 0.44
N LYS A 182 16.86 6.09 0.84
CA LYS A 182 15.61 6.85 1.01
C LYS A 182 15.17 7.52 -0.30
N TYR A 183 16.13 7.96 -1.12
CA TYR A 183 15.90 8.79 -2.28
C TYR A 183 16.07 8.03 -3.60
N GLN A 184 15.29 8.44 -4.61
CA GLN A 184 15.28 7.78 -5.91
C GLN A 184 16.61 7.90 -6.65
N PHE A 185 17.28 9.06 -6.57
CA PHE A 185 18.58 9.24 -7.20
C PHE A 185 19.64 8.30 -6.62
N GLN A 186 19.64 8.05 -5.30
CA GLN A 186 20.56 7.10 -4.66
C GLN A 186 20.28 5.65 -5.13
N ILE A 187 19.02 5.29 -5.29
CA ILE A 187 18.63 3.97 -5.80
C ILE A 187 19.15 3.78 -7.23
N MET A 188 19.10 4.83 -8.04
CA MET A 188 19.59 4.79 -9.43
C MET A 188 21.11 4.73 -9.50
N GLU A 189 21.84 5.52 -8.69
CA GLU A 189 23.30 5.41 -8.56
C GLU A 189 23.73 4.01 -8.15
N ASN A 190 23.06 3.45 -7.13
CA ASN A 190 23.35 2.08 -6.66
C ASN A 190 23.02 1.01 -7.72
N SER A 191 22.13 1.32 -8.66
CA SER A 191 21.80 0.47 -9.82
C SER A 191 22.76 0.66 -11.00
N GLY A 192 23.78 1.50 -10.85
CA GLY A 192 24.84 1.74 -11.86
C GLY A 192 24.49 2.81 -12.89
N VAL A 193 23.49 3.65 -12.66
CA VAL A 193 23.22 4.82 -13.50
C VAL A 193 24.21 5.93 -13.14
N PRO A 194 24.94 6.49 -14.09
CA PRO A 194 25.87 7.63 -13.84
C PRO A 194 25.11 8.83 -13.27
N ARG A 195 25.66 9.48 -12.24
CA ARG A 195 25.01 10.58 -11.51
C ARG A 195 24.60 11.74 -12.42
N ASP A 196 25.44 12.09 -13.36
CA ASP A 196 25.20 13.14 -14.36
C ASP A 196 24.05 12.81 -15.34
N GLU A 197 23.70 11.54 -15.47
CA GLU A 197 22.57 11.10 -16.30
C GLU A 197 21.24 11.08 -15.54
N ILE A 198 21.25 10.98 -14.21
CA ILE A 198 20.03 10.74 -13.40
C ILE A 198 19.00 11.84 -13.62
N LYS A 199 19.39 13.10 -13.76
CA LYS A 199 18.47 14.21 -14.02
C LYS A 199 17.60 14.04 -15.28
N LYS A 200 18.09 13.29 -16.28
CA LYS A 200 17.34 13.03 -17.52
C LYS A 200 16.10 12.16 -17.27
N PHE A 201 16.14 11.37 -16.21
CA PHE A 201 15.03 10.48 -15.82
C PHE A 201 13.86 11.22 -15.13
N ALA A 202 13.96 12.53 -14.92
CA ALA A 202 12.82 13.40 -14.63
C ALA A 202 11.80 13.38 -15.79
N ASP A 203 12.24 13.09 -17.04
CA ASP A 203 11.37 12.75 -18.15
C ASP A 203 11.05 11.25 -18.15
N PRO A 204 9.78 10.84 -17.94
CA PRO A 204 9.38 9.43 -17.98
C PRO A 204 9.73 8.72 -19.29
N THR A 205 9.80 9.45 -20.40
CA THR A 205 10.13 8.87 -21.71
C THR A 205 11.59 8.44 -21.83
N TYR A 206 12.48 9.03 -21.02
CA TYR A 206 13.90 8.66 -21.00
C TYR A 206 14.10 7.24 -20.47
N TRP A 207 13.28 6.80 -19.50
CA TRP A 207 13.29 5.43 -18.97
C TRP A 207 13.08 4.40 -20.07
N LEU A 208 12.19 4.70 -21.03
CA LEU A 208 11.85 3.81 -22.14
C LEU A 208 12.99 3.65 -23.17
N LYS A 209 13.94 4.59 -23.18
CA LYS A 209 15.11 4.55 -24.04
C LYS A 209 16.31 3.90 -23.35
N TYR A 210 16.41 4.05 -22.04
CA TYR A 210 17.58 3.63 -21.27
C TYR A 210 17.53 2.17 -20.83
N PHE A 211 16.46 1.73 -20.15
CA PHE A 211 16.39 0.38 -19.56
C PHE A 211 16.09 -0.74 -20.55
N PRO A 212 15.24 -0.62 -21.57
CA PRO A 212 14.97 -1.73 -22.49
C PRO A 212 16.20 -2.29 -23.21
N PRO A 213 17.15 -1.50 -23.71
CA PRO A 213 18.41 -2.02 -24.27
C PRO A 213 19.25 -2.80 -23.27
N ILE A 214 19.29 -2.33 -21.99
CA ILE A 214 20.00 -3.01 -20.91
C ILE A 214 19.35 -4.36 -20.64
N ALA A 215 18.03 -4.40 -20.45
CA ALA A 215 17.29 -5.64 -20.23
C ALA A 215 17.44 -6.63 -21.41
N LYS A 216 17.46 -6.15 -22.65
CA LYS A 216 17.74 -6.98 -23.83
C LYS A 216 19.13 -7.59 -23.77
N ARG A 217 20.15 -6.79 -23.45
CA ARG A 217 21.54 -7.27 -23.31
C ARG A 217 21.63 -8.32 -22.19
N ASP A 218 20.97 -8.09 -21.06
CA ASP A 218 20.99 -9.01 -19.92
C ASP A 218 20.30 -10.34 -20.28
N CYS A 219 19.20 -10.32 -21.01
CA CYS A 219 18.54 -11.51 -21.55
C CYS A 219 19.44 -12.29 -22.54
N HIS A 220 20.16 -11.58 -23.41
CA HIS A 220 21.13 -12.21 -24.31
C HIS A 220 22.25 -12.89 -23.53
N ALA A 221 22.84 -12.19 -22.55
CA ALA A 221 23.89 -12.76 -21.68
C ALA A 221 23.39 -13.96 -20.86
N PHE A 222 22.10 -13.99 -20.52
CA PHE A 222 21.46 -15.13 -19.86
C PHE A 222 21.15 -16.30 -20.82
N GLY A 223 21.35 -16.13 -22.11
CA GLY A 223 21.12 -17.18 -23.15
C GLY A 223 19.65 -17.42 -23.45
N MET A 224 18.80 -16.41 -23.32
CA MET A 224 17.36 -16.54 -23.52
C MET A 224 16.97 -16.77 -24.98
N ARG A 225 16.11 -17.78 -25.24
CA ARG A 225 15.60 -18.19 -26.55
C ARG A 225 14.42 -17.33 -27.04
N ILE A 226 14.60 -16.00 -27.05
CA ILE A 226 13.57 -15.01 -27.38
C ILE A 226 13.58 -14.70 -28.87
N ASP A 227 12.39 -14.66 -29.50
CA ASP A 227 12.20 -14.06 -30.84
C ASP A 227 12.10 -12.53 -30.70
N TRP A 228 13.23 -11.84 -30.79
CA TRP A 228 13.33 -10.40 -30.59
C TRP A 228 12.60 -9.57 -31.65
N ARG A 229 12.24 -10.15 -32.79
CA ARG A 229 11.43 -9.48 -33.83
C ARG A 229 10.02 -9.15 -33.32
N ARG A 230 9.59 -9.83 -32.27
CA ARG A 230 8.28 -9.68 -31.62
C ARG A 230 8.37 -8.93 -30.28
N ALA A 231 9.46 -8.20 -30.07
CA ALA A 231 9.61 -7.39 -28.88
C ALA A 231 8.92 -6.03 -29.05
N PHE A 232 8.29 -5.54 -27.99
CA PHE A 232 7.56 -4.26 -28.01
C PHE A 232 7.52 -3.60 -26.64
N LEU A 233 7.23 -2.29 -26.63
CA LEU A 233 6.95 -1.49 -25.44
C LEU A 233 5.45 -1.47 -25.17
N THR A 234 5.04 -1.62 -23.89
CA THR A 234 3.63 -1.61 -23.49
C THR A 234 3.16 -0.21 -23.09
N THR A 235 3.32 0.77 -23.95
CA THR A 235 2.86 2.15 -23.74
C THR A 235 2.28 2.74 -25.01
N ASP A 236 1.58 3.87 -24.89
CA ASP A 236 1.03 4.68 -25.98
C ASP A 236 2.11 5.30 -26.88
N VAL A 237 3.38 5.38 -26.42
CA VAL A 237 4.54 5.72 -27.26
C VAL A 237 4.68 4.71 -28.42
N ASN A 238 4.21 3.47 -28.23
CA ASN A 238 4.07 2.48 -29.28
C ASN A 238 2.65 2.52 -29.86
N PRO A 239 2.42 3.14 -31.03
CA PRO A 239 1.08 3.33 -31.59
C PRO A 239 0.38 2.01 -31.95
N TYR A 240 1.13 0.96 -32.25
CA TYR A 240 0.57 -0.37 -32.52
C TYR A 240 0.02 -1.01 -31.25
N TYR A 241 0.72 -0.87 -30.13
CA TYR A 241 0.24 -1.35 -28.85
C TYR A 241 -0.99 -0.56 -28.38
N ASP A 242 -0.97 0.76 -28.47
CA ASP A 242 -2.11 1.62 -28.11
C ASP A 242 -3.36 1.26 -28.96
N SER A 243 -3.22 1.11 -30.27
CA SER A 243 -4.34 0.72 -31.13
C SER A 243 -4.89 -0.66 -30.80
N PHE A 244 -4.03 -1.62 -30.42
CA PHE A 244 -4.46 -2.94 -29.98
C PHE A 244 -5.25 -2.86 -28.65
N VAL A 245 -4.77 -2.09 -27.69
CA VAL A 245 -5.47 -1.87 -26.41
C VAL A 245 -6.86 -1.26 -26.63
N ARG A 246 -6.94 -0.23 -27.50
CA ARG A 246 -8.23 0.39 -27.87
C ARG A 246 -9.18 -0.62 -28.53
N TRP A 247 -8.66 -1.44 -29.44
CA TRP A 247 -9.43 -2.50 -30.07
C TRP A 247 -9.95 -3.50 -29.04
N GLN A 248 -9.10 -3.98 -28.13
CA GLN A 248 -9.45 -4.95 -27.11
C GLN A 248 -10.54 -4.41 -26.16
N ILE A 249 -10.37 -3.18 -25.64
CA ILE A 249 -11.35 -2.53 -24.77
C ILE A 249 -12.70 -2.38 -25.49
N ASN A 250 -12.70 -1.92 -26.74
CA ASN A 250 -13.93 -1.79 -27.53
C ASN A 250 -14.60 -3.14 -27.79
N LYS A 251 -13.82 -4.20 -28.01
CA LYS A 251 -14.34 -5.56 -28.18
C LYS A 251 -14.99 -6.07 -26.91
N LEU A 252 -14.33 -5.92 -25.76
CA LEU A 252 -14.84 -6.32 -24.45
C LEU A 252 -16.12 -5.53 -24.07
N ARG A 253 -16.15 -4.23 -24.39
CA ARG A 253 -17.33 -3.38 -24.18
C ARG A 253 -18.53 -3.88 -25.03
N LYS A 254 -18.30 -4.18 -26.32
CA LYS A 254 -19.34 -4.73 -27.21
C LYS A 254 -19.86 -6.09 -26.74
N MET A 255 -19.04 -6.86 -26.06
CA MET A 255 -19.40 -8.16 -25.47
C MET A 255 -20.02 -8.04 -24.06
N ASP A 256 -20.27 -6.84 -23.56
CA ASP A 256 -20.77 -6.54 -22.21
C ASP A 256 -19.93 -7.19 -21.09
N LYS A 257 -18.60 -7.26 -21.31
CA LYS A 257 -17.63 -7.79 -20.32
C LYS A 257 -17.01 -6.72 -19.45
N ILE A 258 -17.18 -5.43 -19.80
CA ILE A 258 -16.66 -4.29 -19.06
C ILE A 258 -17.82 -3.39 -18.72
N LYS A 259 -17.92 -2.99 -17.46
CA LYS A 259 -18.84 -1.98 -16.95
C LYS A 259 -18.05 -0.84 -16.32
N PHE A 260 -18.58 0.37 -16.46
CA PHE A 260 -18.09 1.49 -15.66
C PHE A 260 -18.52 1.29 -14.22
N GLY A 261 -17.61 1.52 -13.28
CA GLY A 261 -17.90 1.37 -11.86
C GLY A 261 -16.78 1.97 -11.02
N GLU A 262 -17.00 1.99 -9.74
CA GLU A 262 -16.07 2.50 -8.75
C GLU A 262 -15.53 1.35 -7.90
N ARG A 263 -14.28 1.45 -7.53
CA ARG A 263 -13.61 0.46 -6.70
C ARG A 263 -12.71 1.17 -5.70
N TYR A 264 -12.80 0.78 -4.45
CA TYR A 264 -11.87 1.25 -3.43
C TYR A 264 -10.46 0.74 -3.71
N THR A 265 -9.49 1.60 -3.50
CA THR A 265 -8.07 1.29 -3.61
C THR A 265 -7.29 2.01 -2.52
N ILE A 266 -6.10 1.52 -2.21
CA ILE A 266 -5.16 2.24 -1.35
C ILE A 266 -4.55 3.35 -2.20
N TYR A 267 -4.47 4.55 -1.65
CA TYR A 267 -4.05 5.75 -2.35
C TYR A 267 -2.94 6.47 -1.58
N SER A 268 -1.84 6.78 -2.26
CA SER A 268 -0.78 7.62 -1.71
C SER A 268 -1.13 9.09 -1.92
N ILE A 269 -1.34 9.81 -0.83
CA ILE A 269 -1.60 11.26 -0.89
C ILE A 269 -0.32 12.00 -1.34
N THR A 270 0.84 11.53 -0.89
CA THR A 270 2.15 12.12 -1.24
C THR A 270 2.47 11.99 -2.73
N ASP A 271 2.20 10.83 -3.30
CA ASP A 271 2.48 10.56 -4.71
C ASP A 271 1.31 10.92 -5.63
N GLY A 272 0.13 11.23 -5.07
CA GLY A 272 -1.06 11.60 -5.82
C GLY A 272 -1.64 10.48 -6.69
N GLN A 273 -1.48 9.20 -6.26
CA GLN A 273 -1.81 8.05 -7.10
C GLN A 273 -2.22 6.81 -6.30
N PRO A 274 -2.93 5.83 -6.91
CA PRO A 274 -3.18 4.54 -6.31
C PRO A 274 -1.88 3.77 -6.05
N CYS A 275 -1.80 3.09 -4.91
CA CYS A 275 -0.71 2.21 -4.54
C CYS A 275 -1.13 0.75 -4.65
N MET A 276 -0.39 -0.02 -5.43
CA MET A 276 -0.53 -1.48 -5.47
C MET A 276 0.29 -2.12 -4.34
N ASP A 277 -0.01 -3.37 -3.99
CA ASP A 277 0.67 -4.10 -2.91
C ASP A 277 2.20 -4.11 -3.09
N HIS A 278 2.66 -4.30 -4.32
CA HIS A 278 4.10 -4.37 -4.63
C HIS A 278 4.81 -3.00 -4.62
N ASP A 279 4.06 -1.90 -4.60
CA ASP A 279 4.59 -0.53 -4.54
C ASP A 279 4.77 -0.04 -3.10
N ARG A 280 4.27 -0.79 -2.11
CA ARG A 280 4.32 -0.43 -0.70
C ARG A 280 5.53 -1.01 -0.01
N SER A 281 6.23 -0.19 0.79
CA SER A 281 7.34 -0.64 1.64
C SER A 281 6.83 -1.47 2.82
N ASP A 282 5.66 -1.10 3.35
CA ASP A 282 5.00 -1.77 4.47
C ASP A 282 3.54 -2.06 4.14
N GLY A 283 2.97 -3.06 4.80
CA GLY A 283 1.55 -3.38 4.65
C GLY A 283 1.19 -4.07 3.34
N GLU A 284 2.11 -4.81 2.71
CA GLU A 284 1.79 -5.69 1.58
C GLU A 284 0.73 -6.71 2.00
N GLY A 285 -0.32 -6.86 1.19
CA GLY A 285 -1.44 -7.76 1.48
C GLY A 285 -2.50 -7.18 2.41
N LEU A 286 -2.33 -5.96 2.94
CA LEU A 286 -3.38 -5.28 3.67
C LEU A 286 -4.48 -4.82 2.71
N GLY A 287 -5.69 -5.30 2.94
CA GLY A 287 -6.89 -4.88 2.24
C GLY A 287 -7.73 -3.91 3.06
N PRO A 288 -8.81 -3.38 2.48
CA PRO A 288 -9.82 -2.67 3.24
C PRO A 288 -10.36 -3.56 4.37
N GLN A 289 -10.46 -3.01 5.56
CA GLN A 289 -11.14 -3.66 6.68
C GLN A 289 -12.55 -3.11 6.80
N GLU A 290 -13.50 -3.99 7.05
CA GLU A 290 -14.88 -3.61 7.30
C GLU A 290 -15.07 -3.35 8.79
N TYR A 291 -15.55 -2.15 9.11
CA TYR A 291 -15.90 -1.75 10.46
C TYR A 291 -17.42 -1.60 10.58
N THR A 292 -17.97 -2.10 11.66
CA THR A 292 -19.37 -1.84 12.01
C THR A 292 -19.46 -0.50 12.75
N GLY A 293 -20.22 0.44 12.19
CA GLY A 293 -20.52 1.72 12.84
C GLY A 293 -21.69 1.59 13.81
N ILE A 294 -21.43 1.73 15.08
CA ILE A 294 -22.45 1.68 16.15
C ILE A 294 -23.06 3.08 16.30
N LYS A 295 -24.36 3.22 16.07
CA LYS A 295 -25.12 4.45 16.22
C LYS A 295 -25.61 4.58 17.67
N MET A 296 -25.05 5.50 18.40
CA MET A 296 -25.44 5.81 19.78
C MET A 296 -26.18 7.12 19.82
N GLU A 297 -27.49 7.06 19.98
CA GLU A 297 -28.37 8.24 19.97
C GLU A 297 -28.15 9.11 21.21
N VAL A 298 -27.96 10.39 20.99
CA VAL A 298 -27.89 11.38 22.08
C VAL A 298 -29.26 11.49 22.75
N LYS A 299 -29.29 11.26 24.07
CA LYS A 299 -30.51 11.45 24.89
C LYS A 299 -30.48 12.76 25.63
N GLN A 300 -29.30 13.15 26.13
CA GLN A 300 -29.12 14.42 26.83
C GLN A 300 -27.70 14.92 26.63
N TRP A 301 -27.54 16.13 26.17
CA TRP A 301 -26.23 16.78 26.08
C TRP A 301 -25.69 17.10 27.49
N SER A 302 -24.38 17.16 27.62
CA SER A 302 -23.72 17.72 28.79
C SER A 302 -24.11 19.19 28.98
N ALA A 303 -23.93 19.71 30.18
CA ALA A 303 -24.20 21.12 30.47
C ALA A 303 -23.37 22.10 29.62
N GLU A 304 -22.17 21.67 29.17
CA GLU A 304 -21.30 22.48 28.35
C GLU A 304 -21.62 22.36 26.85
N ALA A 305 -22.08 21.21 26.37
CA ALA A 305 -22.40 20.97 24.97
C ALA A 305 -23.81 21.53 24.60
N ALA A 306 -24.80 21.45 25.49
CA ALA A 306 -26.16 21.87 25.21
C ALA A 306 -26.28 23.29 24.66
N PRO A 307 -25.67 24.34 25.27
CA PRO A 307 -25.78 25.70 24.74
C PRO A 307 -25.10 25.89 23.37
N LEU A 308 -24.16 25.01 23.00
CA LEU A 308 -23.46 25.08 21.70
C LEU A 308 -24.26 24.43 20.57
N LEU A 309 -25.09 23.43 20.89
CA LEU A 309 -25.65 22.47 19.94
C LEU A 309 -27.19 22.53 19.86
N ASP A 310 -27.94 22.64 20.97
CA ASP A 310 -29.39 22.49 20.99
C ASP A 310 -30.13 23.37 19.99
N ALA A 311 -29.77 24.63 19.91
CA ALA A 311 -30.46 25.60 19.01
C ALA A 311 -30.20 25.28 17.53
N LYS A 312 -29.08 24.64 17.20
CA LYS A 312 -28.66 24.35 15.82
C LYS A 312 -29.23 23.02 15.30
N LEU A 313 -29.55 22.10 16.22
CA LEU A 313 -29.83 20.69 15.89
C LEU A 313 -31.29 20.28 16.11
N GLN A 314 -32.17 21.24 16.43
CA GLN A 314 -33.58 21.02 16.74
C GLN A 314 -34.30 20.20 15.65
N GLY A 315 -35.07 19.18 16.10
CA GLY A 315 -35.87 18.32 15.24
C GLY A 315 -35.12 17.23 14.50
N LYS A 316 -33.81 17.06 14.74
CA LYS A 316 -33.00 16.00 14.16
C LYS A 316 -32.56 15.01 15.23
N ARG A 317 -32.40 13.74 14.85
CA ARG A 317 -31.79 12.75 15.70
C ARG A 317 -30.26 12.87 15.59
N VAL A 318 -29.57 12.87 16.70
CA VAL A 318 -28.11 12.99 16.73
C VAL A 318 -27.50 11.72 17.27
N PHE A 319 -26.50 11.22 16.56
CA PHE A 319 -25.82 9.99 16.94
C PHE A 319 -24.31 10.19 17.03
N PHE A 320 -23.70 9.71 18.10
CA PHE A 320 -22.28 9.40 18.06
C PHE A 320 -22.05 8.09 17.32
N ILE A 321 -21.03 8.06 16.47
CA ILE A 321 -20.70 6.85 15.71
C ILE A 321 -19.38 6.30 16.23
N ALA A 322 -19.41 5.12 16.82
CA ALA A 322 -18.20 4.36 17.14
C ALA A 322 -17.98 3.26 16.12
N ALA A 323 -16.75 3.08 15.64
CA ALA A 323 -16.41 2.07 14.67
C ALA A 323 -15.68 0.90 15.33
N THR A 324 -16.23 -0.30 15.25
CA THR A 324 -15.66 -1.53 15.82
C THR A 324 -15.52 -2.63 14.79
N LEU A 325 -14.48 -3.47 14.95
CA LEU A 325 -14.31 -4.72 14.19
C LEU A 325 -15.12 -5.88 14.77
N ARG A 326 -15.52 -5.76 16.06
CA ARG A 326 -16.20 -6.82 16.82
C ARG A 326 -17.48 -6.26 17.45
N PRO A 327 -18.56 -6.12 16.71
CA PRO A 327 -19.82 -5.56 17.22
C PRO A 327 -20.42 -6.36 18.37
N GLU A 328 -20.10 -7.64 18.51
CA GLU A 328 -20.51 -8.52 19.60
C GLU A 328 -20.03 -8.03 20.98
N THR A 329 -18.92 -7.29 21.03
CA THR A 329 -18.40 -6.74 22.29
C THR A 329 -19.31 -5.66 22.89
N MET A 330 -20.24 -5.11 22.11
CA MET A 330 -21.20 -4.11 22.56
C MET A 330 -22.14 -4.60 23.67
N TYR A 331 -22.32 -5.91 23.82
CA TYR A 331 -23.06 -6.46 24.97
C TYR A 331 -22.42 -6.11 26.31
N GLY A 332 -21.09 -5.94 26.34
CA GLY A 332 -20.32 -5.53 27.50
C GLY A 332 -20.03 -4.02 27.61
N GLN A 333 -20.66 -3.20 26.76
CA GLN A 333 -20.43 -1.77 26.77
C GLN A 333 -20.96 -1.12 28.07
N THR A 334 -20.10 -0.34 28.72
CA THR A 334 -20.43 0.41 29.95
C THR A 334 -20.48 1.92 29.75
N ASN A 335 -19.62 2.46 28.90
CA ASN A 335 -19.48 3.89 28.62
C ASN A 335 -19.01 4.10 27.17
N CYS A 336 -18.73 5.35 26.80
CA CYS A 336 -18.08 5.74 25.57
C CYS A 336 -16.94 6.72 25.85
N PHE A 337 -15.87 6.65 25.06
CA PHE A 337 -14.74 7.55 25.19
C PHE A 337 -14.72 8.58 24.06
N VAL A 338 -14.39 9.82 24.43
CA VAL A 338 -14.06 10.91 23.53
C VAL A 338 -12.70 11.51 23.90
N GLY A 339 -11.96 11.99 22.90
CA GLY A 339 -10.70 12.70 23.14
C GLY A 339 -10.97 14.15 23.55
N PRO A 340 -10.60 14.58 24.75
CA PRO A 340 -10.92 15.95 25.24
C PRO A 340 -10.33 17.05 24.36
N LYS A 341 -9.16 16.78 23.74
CA LYS A 341 -8.41 17.70 22.90
C LYS A 341 -8.80 17.65 21.42
N ILE A 342 -9.73 16.75 21.05
CA ILE A 342 -10.20 16.60 19.66
C ILE A 342 -11.37 17.53 19.42
N GLU A 343 -11.39 18.16 18.26
CA GLU A 343 -12.55 18.86 17.76
C GLU A 343 -13.46 17.90 17.00
N TYR A 344 -14.73 17.84 17.37
CA TYR A 344 -15.75 17.01 16.75
C TYR A 344 -16.68 17.87 15.94
N GLY A 345 -17.07 17.38 14.76
CA GLY A 345 -18.11 17.98 13.95
C GLY A 345 -19.43 17.24 14.09
N VAL A 346 -20.53 17.97 13.95
CA VAL A 346 -21.88 17.43 13.77
C VAL A 346 -22.22 17.52 12.29
N TYR A 347 -22.34 16.38 11.64
CA TYR A 347 -22.47 16.26 10.20
C TYR A 347 -23.86 15.76 9.79
N ARG A 348 -24.40 16.32 8.73
CA ARG A 348 -25.64 15.84 8.14
C ARG A 348 -25.38 14.51 7.43
N ALA A 349 -25.99 13.43 7.93
CA ALA A 349 -25.94 12.13 7.31
C ALA A 349 -27.06 11.94 6.28
N ASN A 350 -28.28 12.37 6.65
CA ASN A 350 -29.46 12.35 5.81
C ASN A 350 -30.46 13.42 6.30
N ASP A 351 -31.71 13.36 5.79
CA ASP A 351 -32.74 14.35 6.17
C ASP A 351 -33.16 14.29 7.64
N THR A 352 -32.93 13.20 8.35
CA THR A 352 -33.38 13.01 9.73
C THR A 352 -32.24 12.86 10.73
N ASP A 353 -31.09 12.35 10.31
CA ASP A 353 -30.01 11.93 11.19
C ASP A 353 -28.77 12.80 11.03
N LEU A 354 -28.18 13.15 12.15
CA LEU A 354 -26.89 13.84 12.25
C LEU A 354 -25.88 12.93 12.96
N TYR A 355 -24.62 12.94 12.49
CA TYR A 355 -23.55 12.15 13.07
C TYR A 355 -22.47 13.02 13.70
N VAL A 356 -22.08 12.67 14.93
CA VAL A 356 -20.96 13.28 15.65
C VAL A 356 -19.73 12.40 15.49
N CYS A 357 -18.72 12.95 14.86
CA CYS A 357 -17.43 12.27 14.63
C CYS A 357 -16.35 13.27 14.22
N THR A 358 -15.13 12.80 13.98
CA THR A 358 -14.07 13.64 13.42
C THR A 358 -14.32 13.95 11.94
N GLU A 359 -13.80 15.07 11.45
CA GLU A 359 -13.91 15.47 10.02
C GLU A 359 -13.41 14.37 9.07
N ARG A 360 -12.30 13.73 9.43
CA ARG A 360 -11.75 12.61 8.66
C ARG A 360 -12.75 11.45 8.52
N ALA A 361 -13.45 11.11 9.60
CA ALA A 361 -14.47 10.06 9.58
C ALA A 361 -15.67 10.47 8.73
N ALA A 362 -16.14 11.70 8.87
CA ALA A 362 -17.25 12.23 8.08
C ALA A 362 -16.94 12.18 6.57
N ARG A 363 -15.72 12.54 6.18
CA ARG A 363 -15.26 12.42 4.79
C ARG A 363 -15.32 10.97 4.31
N ASN A 364 -14.84 10.02 5.11
CA ASN A 364 -14.90 8.61 4.78
C ASN A 364 -16.35 8.14 4.63
N PHE A 365 -17.25 8.54 5.52
CA PHE A 365 -18.67 8.20 5.45
C PHE A 365 -19.33 8.72 4.16
N ALA A 366 -19.00 9.94 3.75
CA ALA A 366 -19.52 10.52 2.51
C ALA A 366 -19.06 9.73 1.26
N TYR A 367 -17.81 9.28 1.22
CA TYR A 367 -17.31 8.48 0.09
C TYR A 367 -17.74 7.01 0.15
N GLN A 368 -18.11 6.50 1.31
CA GLN A 368 -18.56 5.11 1.47
C GLN A 368 -20.08 4.93 1.30
N GLY A 369 -20.82 5.99 0.96
CA GLY A 369 -22.25 5.95 0.76
C GLY A 369 -23.07 5.81 2.06
N ILE A 370 -22.48 6.21 3.20
CA ILE A 370 -23.16 6.29 4.50
C ILE A 370 -23.96 7.61 4.60
N PHE A 371 -23.43 8.66 4.00
CA PHE A 371 -24.17 9.90 3.80
C PHE A 371 -24.94 9.85 2.48
N ASP A 372 -26.09 10.53 2.42
CA ASP A 372 -26.96 10.54 1.23
C ASP A 372 -26.26 11.11 -0.01
N GLU A 373 -25.42 12.14 0.17
CA GLU A 373 -24.68 12.76 -0.91
C GLU A 373 -23.21 12.30 -0.90
N ARG A 374 -22.82 11.60 -1.95
CA ARG A 374 -21.47 11.10 -2.08
C ARG A 374 -20.43 12.23 -2.17
N GLY A 375 -19.40 12.12 -1.32
CA GLY A 375 -18.28 13.06 -1.27
C GLY A 375 -18.63 14.45 -0.70
N ARG A 376 -19.89 14.69 -0.36
CA ARG A 376 -20.32 15.93 0.30
C ARG A 376 -20.34 15.75 1.81
N VAL A 377 -19.66 16.66 2.50
CA VAL A 377 -19.63 16.74 3.96
C VAL A 377 -20.20 18.09 4.38
N GLU A 378 -21.39 18.07 4.98
CA GLU A 378 -22.03 19.26 5.53
C GLU A 378 -21.88 19.25 7.06
N CYS A 379 -21.00 20.12 7.57
CA CYS A 379 -20.78 20.32 9.00
C CYS A 379 -21.73 21.44 9.49
N LEU A 380 -22.62 21.10 10.43
CA LEU A 380 -23.58 22.04 10.98
C LEU A 380 -23.05 22.76 12.21
N ALA A 381 -22.21 22.11 12.99
CA ALA A 381 -21.59 22.66 14.19
C ALA A 381 -20.28 21.94 14.50
N THR A 382 -19.38 22.61 15.18
CA THR A 382 -18.19 22.01 15.80
C THR A 382 -18.25 22.17 17.32
N VAL A 383 -17.68 21.19 18.03
CA VAL A 383 -17.69 21.14 19.49
C VAL A 383 -16.39 20.49 19.98
N PRO A 384 -15.71 21.09 20.98
CA PRO A 384 -14.52 20.45 21.57
C PRO A 384 -14.91 19.20 22.35
N GLY A 385 -14.08 18.17 22.30
CA GLY A 385 -14.35 16.90 22.96
C GLY A 385 -14.51 17.03 24.48
N ALA A 386 -13.82 17.99 25.10
CA ALA A 386 -14.01 18.29 26.53
C ALA A 386 -15.47 18.66 26.86
N ALA A 387 -16.13 19.42 26.02
CA ALA A 387 -17.53 19.80 26.21
C ALA A 387 -18.51 18.62 26.03
N LEU A 388 -18.12 17.56 25.35
CA LEU A 388 -18.94 16.37 25.13
C LEU A 388 -18.95 15.42 26.35
N VAL A 389 -18.01 15.57 27.28
CA VAL A 389 -17.92 14.74 28.49
C VAL A 389 -19.18 14.90 29.34
N GLY A 390 -19.75 13.77 29.77
CA GLY A 390 -21.00 13.73 30.50
C GLY A 390 -22.27 13.70 29.62
N THR A 391 -22.16 13.80 28.32
CA THR A 391 -23.28 13.59 27.38
C THR A 391 -23.83 12.18 27.54
N GLN A 392 -25.13 12.04 27.64
CA GLN A 392 -25.83 10.77 27.77
C GLN A 392 -26.29 10.26 26.41
N VAL A 393 -25.98 9.00 26.13
CA VAL A 393 -26.33 8.33 24.86
C VAL A 393 -27.00 7.00 25.10
N HIS A 394 -27.85 6.57 24.17
CA HIS A 394 -28.41 5.21 24.15
C HIS A 394 -27.34 4.27 23.59
N ALA A 395 -27.01 3.21 24.31
CA ALA A 395 -26.06 2.18 23.91
C ALA A 395 -26.83 0.95 23.37
N PRO A 396 -26.94 0.79 22.06
CA PRO A 396 -27.62 -0.40 21.49
C PRO A 396 -26.87 -1.67 21.89
N PHE A 397 -27.61 -2.71 22.23
CA PHE A 397 -27.10 -4.02 22.65
C PHE A 397 -26.46 -4.11 24.04
N SER A 398 -26.23 -3.00 24.73
CA SER A 398 -25.73 -3.01 26.11
C SER A 398 -26.82 -3.44 27.10
N ALA A 399 -26.37 -4.01 28.23
CA ALA A 399 -27.23 -4.19 29.40
C ALA A 399 -27.64 -2.86 30.03
N HIS A 400 -26.92 -1.78 29.74
CA HIS A 400 -27.20 -0.43 30.17
C HIS A 400 -27.87 0.33 29.03
N GLU A 401 -29.13 0.68 29.18
CA GLU A 401 -29.90 1.40 28.17
C GLU A 401 -29.29 2.77 27.84
N GLN A 402 -28.66 3.40 28.85
CA GLN A 402 -28.03 4.70 28.73
C GLN A 402 -26.60 4.63 29.29
N VAL A 403 -25.67 5.23 28.56
CA VAL A 403 -24.26 5.33 28.93
C VAL A 403 -23.76 6.76 28.73
N TYR A 404 -22.61 7.08 29.32
CA TYR A 404 -22.07 8.45 29.31
C TYR A 404 -20.80 8.54 28.47
N MET A 405 -20.56 9.74 27.91
CA MET A 405 -19.29 10.10 27.31
C MET A 405 -18.27 10.43 28.40
N VAL A 406 -17.13 9.72 28.37
CA VAL A 406 -16.04 9.84 29.34
C VAL A 406 -14.75 10.25 28.61
N PRO A 407 -13.90 11.10 29.20
CA PRO A 407 -12.67 11.54 28.55
C PRO A 407 -11.64 10.43 28.48
N MET A 408 -10.90 10.34 27.34
CA MET A 408 -9.77 9.43 27.18
C MET A 408 -8.72 10.07 26.25
N ASP A 409 -7.54 10.38 26.79
CA ASP A 409 -6.46 11.06 26.03
C ASP A 409 -5.84 10.19 24.92
N SER A 410 -5.99 8.88 24.97
CA SER A 410 -5.48 7.97 23.94
C SER A 410 -6.37 7.86 22.70
N VAL A 411 -7.55 8.50 22.69
CA VAL A 411 -8.40 8.59 21.51
C VAL A 411 -7.73 9.47 20.45
N LEU A 412 -7.61 8.95 19.23
CA LEU A 412 -6.93 9.64 18.12
C LEU A 412 -7.94 10.19 17.10
N SER A 413 -7.74 11.42 16.66
CA SER A 413 -8.52 12.02 15.55
C SER A 413 -8.24 11.36 14.19
N THR A 414 -7.08 10.72 14.07
CA THR A 414 -6.59 10.08 12.82
C THR A 414 -7.01 8.62 12.67
N LYS A 415 -7.63 8.02 13.70
CA LYS A 415 -8.06 6.60 13.67
C LYS A 415 -9.55 6.48 13.99
N GLY A 416 -10.25 5.60 13.26
CA GLY A 416 -11.67 5.35 13.46
C GLY A 416 -12.52 6.62 13.27
N THR A 417 -13.45 6.83 14.19
CA THR A 417 -14.40 7.97 14.18
C THR A 417 -14.06 9.05 15.19
N GLY A 418 -13.05 8.82 16.02
CA GLY A 418 -12.76 9.66 17.20
C GLY A 418 -13.66 9.35 18.41
N VAL A 419 -14.58 8.41 18.27
CA VAL A 419 -15.46 7.92 19.36
C VAL A 419 -15.19 6.43 19.57
N VAL A 420 -14.95 6.03 20.81
CA VAL A 420 -14.61 4.66 21.16
C VAL A 420 -15.60 4.14 22.20
N THR A 421 -16.10 2.93 22.02
CA THR A 421 -16.95 2.26 23.01
C THR A 421 -16.10 1.68 24.13
N CYS A 422 -16.51 1.86 25.36
CA CYS A 422 -15.86 1.27 26.53
C CYS A 422 -16.40 -0.13 26.81
N VAL A 423 -15.54 -1.14 26.67
CA VAL A 423 -15.89 -2.57 26.84
C VAL A 423 -14.90 -3.26 27.81
N PRO A 424 -15.00 -3.01 29.13
CA PRO A 424 -14.01 -3.45 30.11
C PRO A 424 -13.80 -4.98 30.19
N SER A 425 -14.79 -5.76 29.75
CA SER A 425 -14.68 -7.22 29.67
C SER A 425 -13.73 -7.72 28.59
N ASP A 426 -13.52 -6.91 27.54
CA ASP A 426 -12.79 -7.30 26.33
C ASP A 426 -11.50 -6.50 26.13
N SER A 427 -11.35 -5.37 26.81
CA SER A 427 -10.23 -4.44 26.69
C SER A 427 -9.64 -4.10 28.07
N PRO A 428 -8.41 -4.53 28.36
CA PRO A 428 -7.73 -4.14 29.61
C PRO A 428 -7.53 -2.63 29.77
N ASP A 429 -7.30 -1.92 28.67
CA ASP A 429 -7.14 -0.47 28.69
C ASP A 429 -8.46 0.22 29.09
N ASP A 430 -9.59 -0.28 28.59
CA ASP A 430 -10.93 0.24 28.93
C ASP A 430 -11.25 -0.03 30.41
N SER A 431 -10.86 -1.20 30.92
CA SER A 431 -11.02 -1.55 32.36
C SER A 431 -10.22 -0.61 33.26
N ALA A 432 -8.94 -0.38 32.92
CA ALA A 432 -8.07 0.51 33.66
C ALA A 432 -8.58 1.96 33.66
N MET A 433 -9.08 2.43 32.53
CA MET A 433 -9.63 3.79 32.39
C MET A 433 -10.96 3.96 33.11
N ALA A 434 -11.82 2.95 33.11
CA ALA A 434 -13.09 2.96 33.82
C ALA A 434 -12.85 2.97 35.34
N ASP A 435 -11.85 2.22 35.83
CA ASP A 435 -11.46 2.20 37.26
C ASP A 435 -10.81 3.54 37.66
N GLY A 436 -9.94 4.11 36.84
CA GLY A 436 -9.30 5.41 37.08
C GLY A 436 -10.33 6.55 37.13
N ALA A 437 -11.29 6.59 36.22
CA ALA A 437 -12.36 7.57 36.22
C ALA A 437 -13.25 7.51 37.47
N SER A 438 -13.46 6.30 38.01
CA SER A 438 -14.21 6.10 39.25
C SER A 438 -13.44 6.53 40.51
N GLN A 439 -12.09 6.43 40.48
CA GLN A 439 -11.24 6.84 41.62
C GLN A 439 -10.97 8.35 41.65
N GLU A 440 -10.88 9.00 40.52
CA GLU A 440 -10.63 10.45 40.45
C GLU A 440 -11.85 11.31 40.74
N GLY A 441 -13.07 10.75 40.80
CA GLY A 441 -14.32 11.44 41.17
C GLY A 441 -14.73 12.59 40.24
N ARG A 442 -14.01 12.83 39.16
CA ARG A 442 -14.14 14.04 38.32
C ARG A 442 -15.35 14.06 37.41
N VAL A 443 -15.97 12.93 37.15
CA VAL A 443 -17.13 12.83 36.23
C VAL A 443 -18.45 12.59 36.95
N LEU A 444 -18.42 12.25 38.23
CA LEU A 444 -19.60 11.75 38.96
C LEU A 444 -20.14 12.72 40.01
N GLN A 445 -19.51 13.85 40.30
CA GLN A 445 -19.98 14.75 41.38
C GLN A 445 -21.24 15.57 41.00
N ASP A 446 -21.59 15.69 39.72
CA ASP A 446 -22.80 16.41 39.28
C ASP A 446 -23.90 15.49 38.71
N GLN A 447 -23.78 14.17 38.88
CA GLN A 447 -24.79 13.23 38.40
C GLN A 447 -25.63 12.69 39.57
N PRO A 448 -26.96 12.56 39.40
CA PRO A 448 -27.79 11.91 40.40
C PRO A 448 -27.23 10.52 40.63
N ALA A 449 -27.06 10.15 41.92
CA ALA A 449 -26.43 8.94 42.39
C ALA A 449 -26.79 7.74 41.51
N MET A 450 -25.83 7.26 40.71
CA MET A 450 -25.98 6.05 39.92
C MET A 450 -26.22 4.93 40.94
N GLY A 451 -27.43 4.40 40.91
CA GLY A 451 -27.80 3.26 41.73
C GLY A 451 -26.77 2.15 41.56
N GLY A 452 -26.26 1.69 42.70
CA GLY A 452 -25.12 0.86 42.93
C GLY A 452 -24.64 0.01 41.73
N ALA A 453 -23.34 0.04 41.50
CA ALA A 453 -22.67 -0.88 40.64
C ALA A 453 -23.14 -2.30 40.99
N GLY A 454 -23.93 -2.91 40.12
CA GLY A 454 -24.41 -4.26 40.32
C GLY A 454 -23.25 -5.24 40.45
N PRO A 455 -23.47 -6.41 41.02
CA PRO A 455 -22.43 -7.36 41.44
C PRO A 455 -21.55 -7.90 40.28
N CYS A 456 -21.74 -7.47 39.06
CA CYS A 456 -20.99 -7.91 37.91
C CYS A 456 -19.55 -7.35 37.82
N ALA A 457 -19.31 -6.16 38.39
CA ALA A 457 -17.97 -5.54 38.36
C ALA A 457 -16.96 -6.18 39.34
N ARG A 458 -17.43 -7.03 40.28
CA ARG A 458 -16.56 -7.69 41.29
C ARG A 458 -16.21 -9.16 41.00
N ARG A 459 -16.65 -9.74 39.89
CA ARG A 459 -16.39 -11.15 39.57
C ARG A 459 -15.26 -11.43 38.57
N ALA A 460 -14.60 -10.41 38.03
CA ALA A 460 -13.46 -10.59 37.12
C ALA A 460 -12.14 -10.99 37.84
N GLY A 461 -12.16 -11.14 39.18
CA GLY A 461 -11.01 -11.57 39.96
C GLY A 461 -10.98 -13.07 40.34
N ALA A 462 -11.85 -13.90 39.79
CA ALA A 462 -11.82 -15.34 40.07
C ALA A 462 -10.80 -16.04 39.19
N ARG A 463 -9.70 -16.50 39.80
CA ARG A 463 -8.64 -17.32 39.22
C ARG A 463 -9.22 -18.53 38.49
N LEU A 464 -8.83 -18.69 37.23
CA LEU A 464 -8.84 -20.00 36.57
C LEU A 464 -7.68 -20.81 37.19
N GLN A 465 -8.00 -21.89 37.85
CA GLN A 465 -7.10 -23.00 38.13
C GLN A 465 -7.03 -23.90 36.88
#